data_0bbd9e672923a7ed62c5f4b48554ac94
#
_entry.id   0bbd9e672923a7ed62c5f4b48554ac94
#
_cell.length_a   1.000
_cell.length_b   1.000
_cell.length_c   1.000
_cell.angle_alpha   90.00
_cell.angle_beta   90.00
_cell.angle_gamma   90.00
#
_symmetry.space_group_name_H-M   'P 1'
#
loop_
_entity.id
_entity.type
_entity.pdbx_description
1 polymer ?
#
loop_
_entity_poly.entity_id
_entity_poly.type
_entity_poly.pdbx_seq_one_letter_code
_entity_poly.pdbx_strand_id
1 'polypeptide(L)'
;RRALELALGLGQGADGEVGPGVVAWMDQVHSAVVATAYRAGGRGDMPRADALILDRADPRCEGVAGVGVLVADCVPLLLASQDGRVVAAVHAGRRGMLDGVVAATLDELERRGVGAGQLWAAIGPCICGQCYEVPEQMQAASLARESECGSRTRWGTPGLDVAAGVQAQLARAGVEHVVRGG
;
A
#
# COMPACT_ATOMS: atom_id res chain seq x y z
N ARG A 1 -15.48 1.56 6.51
CA ARG A 1 -15.47 1.00 5.14
C ARG A 1 -16.78 1.31 4.43
N ARG A 2 -17.93 0.77 4.89
CA ARG A 2 -19.24 0.99 4.26
C ARG A 2 -19.59 2.49 4.11
N ALA A 3 -19.29 3.31 5.11
CA ALA A 3 -19.52 4.76 5.04
C ALA A 3 -18.71 5.44 3.93
N LEU A 4 -17.46 5.00 3.72
CA LEU A 4 -16.61 5.51 2.64
C LEU A 4 -17.13 5.06 1.27
N GLU A 5 -17.55 3.81 1.13
CA GLU A 5 -18.12 3.28 -0.12
C GLU A 5 -19.40 4.06 -0.50
N LEU A 6 -20.28 4.32 0.46
CA LEU A 6 -21.47 5.13 0.25
C LEU A 6 -21.13 6.59 -0.12
N ALA A 7 -20.13 7.19 0.55
CA ALA A 7 -19.69 8.55 0.26
C ALA A 7 -19.08 8.70 -1.14
N LEU A 8 -18.51 7.63 -1.68
CA LEU A 8 -17.96 7.55 -3.04
C LEU A 8 -19.00 7.13 -4.08
N GLY A 9 -20.27 6.93 -3.68
CA GLY A 9 -21.33 6.44 -4.57
C GLY A 9 -21.14 4.98 -4.99
N LEU A 10 -20.38 4.20 -4.21
CA LEU A 10 -20.11 2.78 -4.45
C LEU A 10 -21.00 1.91 -3.56
N GLY A 11 -21.19 0.66 -3.95
CA GLY A 11 -21.99 -0.29 -3.18
C GLY A 11 -23.46 -0.34 -3.59
N GLN A 12 -24.32 -0.96 -2.76
CA GLN A 12 -25.76 -1.04 -3.03
C GLN A 12 -26.46 0.28 -2.71
N GLY A 13 -27.21 0.82 -3.67
CA GLY A 13 -28.18 1.90 -3.45
C GLY A 13 -29.32 1.45 -2.52
N ALA A 14 -30.09 2.43 -2.01
CA ALA A 14 -31.24 2.18 -1.13
C ALA A 14 -32.35 1.33 -1.76
N ASP A 15 -32.36 1.22 -3.05
CA ASP A 15 -33.31 0.54 -3.95
C ASP A 15 -32.84 -0.86 -4.38
N GLY A 16 -31.69 -1.35 -3.89
CA GLY A 16 -31.18 -2.69 -4.19
C GLY A 16 -30.47 -2.78 -5.54
N GLU A 17 -30.33 -1.70 -6.29
CA GLU A 17 -29.46 -1.67 -7.47
C GLU A 17 -28.00 -1.82 -7.05
N VAL A 18 -27.26 -2.68 -7.77
CA VAL A 18 -25.84 -2.87 -7.57
C VAL A 18 -25.13 -1.61 -8.05
N GLY A 19 -24.59 -0.79 -7.15
CA GLY A 19 -23.76 0.35 -7.50
C GLY A 19 -22.55 -0.04 -8.35
N PRO A 20 -21.79 0.93 -8.87
CA PRO A 20 -20.74 0.71 -9.88
C PRO A 20 -19.57 -0.15 -9.42
N GLY A 21 -19.66 -0.80 -8.28
CA GLY A 21 -18.66 -1.72 -7.72
C GLY A 21 -18.39 -1.50 -6.25
N VAL A 22 -17.48 -2.29 -5.69
CA VAL A 22 -17.05 -2.21 -4.28
C VAL A 22 -15.58 -1.85 -4.19
N VAL A 23 -15.17 -1.28 -3.05
CA VAL A 23 -13.74 -1.19 -2.71
C VAL A 23 -13.31 -2.52 -2.09
N ALA A 24 -12.30 -3.16 -2.69
CA ALA A 24 -11.70 -4.36 -2.11
C ALA A 24 -10.73 -3.98 -0.98
N TRP A 25 -10.77 -4.78 0.07
CA TRP A 25 -9.94 -4.63 1.27
C TRP A 25 -9.20 -5.92 1.57
N MET A 26 -8.15 -5.84 2.37
CA MET A 26 -7.37 -6.99 2.85
C MET A 26 -7.35 -7.08 4.36
N ASP A 27 -7.10 -8.28 4.88
CA ASP A 27 -6.73 -8.52 6.26
C ASP A 27 -5.20 -8.34 6.38
N GLN A 28 -4.79 -7.15 6.86
CA GLN A 28 -3.39 -6.72 6.92
C GLN A 28 -2.67 -7.43 8.08
N VAL A 29 -1.54 -8.07 7.77
CA VAL A 29 -0.78 -8.92 8.70
C VAL A 29 0.70 -8.51 8.83
N HIS A 30 1.07 -7.35 8.28
CA HIS A 30 2.45 -6.81 8.25
C HIS A 30 3.44 -7.75 7.54
N SER A 31 3.03 -8.32 6.42
CA SER A 31 3.81 -9.23 5.57
C SER A 31 4.26 -8.55 4.27
N ALA A 32 4.88 -9.33 3.38
CA ALA A 32 5.15 -8.96 1.99
C ALA A 32 4.20 -9.67 1.00
N VAL A 33 3.07 -10.18 1.47
CA VAL A 33 2.10 -10.91 0.63
C VAL A 33 1.31 -9.93 -0.21
N VAL A 34 1.26 -10.20 -1.51
CA VAL A 34 0.48 -9.46 -2.51
C VAL A 34 -0.68 -10.34 -2.98
N ALA A 35 -1.87 -9.79 -3.07
CA ALA A 35 -3.05 -10.47 -3.57
C ALA A 35 -3.73 -9.68 -4.70
N THR A 36 -4.45 -10.40 -5.56
CA THR A 36 -5.35 -9.77 -6.53
C THR A 36 -6.63 -9.35 -5.82
N ALA A 37 -7.14 -8.17 -6.17
CA ALA A 37 -8.42 -7.69 -5.65
C ALA A 37 -9.57 -8.53 -6.20
N TYR A 38 -10.55 -8.81 -5.34
CA TYR A 38 -11.81 -9.45 -5.72
C TYR A 38 -12.93 -8.96 -4.80
N ARG A 39 -14.16 -9.18 -5.22
CA ARG A 39 -15.33 -8.86 -4.42
C ARG A 39 -15.51 -9.91 -3.32
N ALA A 40 -15.08 -9.59 -2.11
CA ALA A 40 -15.28 -10.46 -0.95
C ALA A 40 -16.74 -10.44 -0.48
N GLY A 41 -17.29 -11.59 -0.13
CA GLY A 41 -18.66 -11.73 0.42
C GLY A 41 -18.80 -11.18 1.83
N GLY A 42 -17.70 -11.06 2.56
CA GLY A 42 -17.65 -10.54 3.92
C GLY A 42 -16.22 -10.42 4.44
N ARG A 43 -16.08 -10.03 5.70
CA ARG A 43 -14.76 -9.81 6.32
C ARG A 43 -13.90 -11.10 6.39
N GLY A 44 -14.54 -12.26 6.52
CA GLY A 44 -13.84 -13.55 6.56
C GLY A 44 -13.27 -14.00 5.22
N ASP A 45 -13.73 -13.39 4.11
CA ASP A 45 -13.30 -13.73 2.76
C ASP A 45 -12.19 -12.80 2.24
N MET A 46 -11.77 -11.80 3.03
CA MET A 46 -10.70 -10.89 2.60
C MET A 46 -9.35 -11.62 2.58
N PRO A 47 -8.51 -11.39 1.55
CA PRO A 47 -7.19 -11.99 1.50
C PRO A 47 -6.32 -11.50 2.66
N ARG A 48 -5.57 -12.40 3.27
CA ARG A 48 -4.52 -12.07 4.24
C ARG A 48 -3.29 -11.63 3.48
N ALA A 49 -3.14 -10.31 3.34
CA ALA A 49 -2.10 -9.69 2.52
C ALA A 49 -1.82 -8.27 3.02
N ASP A 50 -0.74 -7.68 2.51
CA ASP A 50 -0.39 -6.28 2.76
C ASP A 50 -0.25 -5.46 1.47
N ALA A 51 -0.60 -6.07 0.33
CA ALA A 51 -0.85 -5.36 -0.92
C ALA A 51 -2.02 -5.99 -1.68
N LEU A 52 -2.86 -5.14 -2.29
CA LEU A 52 -3.92 -5.54 -3.22
C LEU A 52 -3.69 -4.88 -4.57
N ILE A 53 -3.79 -5.67 -5.64
CA ILE A 53 -3.74 -5.20 -7.02
C ILE A 53 -5.10 -5.38 -7.67
N LEU A 54 -5.64 -4.31 -8.22
CA LEU A 54 -6.80 -4.30 -9.10
C LEU A 54 -6.30 -4.11 -10.53
N ASP A 55 -6.50 -5.12 -11.36
CA ASP A 55 -6.24 -5.07 -12.80
C ASP A 55 -7.57 -5.20 -13.55
N ARG A 56 -7.94 -4.19 -14.32
CA ARG A 56 -9.22 -4.18 -15.07
C ARG A 56 -9.29 -5.25 -16.16
N ALA A 57 -8.15 -5.82 -16.55
CA ALA A 57 -8.09 -6.94 -17.48
C ALA A 57 -8.25 -8.32 -16.80
N ASP A 58 -8.19 -8.39 -15.49
CA ASP A 58 -8.31 -9.63 -14.73
C ASP A 58 -9.79 -9.88 -14.35
N PRO A 59 -10.42 -10.99 -14.84
CA PRO A 59 -11.83 -11.27 -14.53
C PRO A 59 -12.11 -11.45 -13.03
N ARG A 60 -11.11 -11.77 -12.21
CA ARG A 60 -11.26 -11.82 -10.74
C ARG A 60 -11.60 -10.47 -10.14
N CYS A 61 -11.26 -9.38 -10.81
CA CYS A 61 -11.53 -8.02 -10.39
C CYS A 61 -12.93 -7.50 -10.82
N GLU A 62 -13.77 -8.35 -11.41
CA GLU A 62 -15.11 -7.93 -11.82
C GLU A 62 -15.94 -7.43 -10.62
N GLY A 63 -16.60 -6.30 -10.80
CA GLY A 63 -17.38 -5.63 -9.75
C GLY A 63 -16.54 -4.96 -8.65
N VAL A 64 -15.21 -4.86 -8.81
CA VAL A 64 -14.33 -4.08 -7.95
C VAL A 64 -14.07 -2.72 -8.58
N ALA A 65 -14.44 -1.64 -7.88
CA ALA A 65 -14.24 -0.26 -8.34
C ALA A 65 -12.90 0.33 -7.88
N GLY A 66 -12.31 -0.21 -6.80
CA GLY A 66 -11.07 0.27 -6.23
C GLY A 66 -10.50 -0.65 -5.16
N VAL A 67 -9.30 -0.37 -4.73
CA VAL A 67 -8.61 -1.04 -3.63
C VAL A 67 -8.34 -0.07 -2.47
N GLY A 68 -8.36 -0.57 -1.25
CA GLY A 68 -8.17 0.23 -0.06
C GLY A 68 -7.20 -0.39 0.94
N VAL A 69 -6.49 0.47 1.67
CA VAL A 69 -5.62 0.13 2.79
C VAL A 69 -6.02 0.93 4.03
N LEU A 70 -5.96 0.33 5.20
CA LEU A 70 -6.24 0.99 6.47
C LEU A 70 -4.92 1.17 7.21
N VAL A 71 -4.63 2.41 7.59
CA VAL A 71 -3.42 2.76 8.35
C VAL A 71 -3.76 3.69 9.51
N ALA A 72 -2.90 3.67 10.52
CA ALA A 72 -2.78 4.73 11.52
C ALA A 72 -1.39 5.35 11.37
N ASP A 73 -0.34 4.58 11.71
CA ASP A 73 1.06 5.02 11.68
C ASP A 73 1.85 4.44 10.51
N CYS A 74 1.44 3.26 10.01
CA CYS A 74 2.10 2.61 8.87
C CYS A 74 1.93 3.42 7.59
N VAL A 75 2.82 3.21 6.63
CA VAL A 75 2.83 3.92 5.35
C VAL A 75 1.77 3.34 4.41
N PRO A 76 0.76 4.12 3.98
CA PRO A 76 -0.09 3.75 2.86
C PRO A 76 0.62 4.14 1.57
N LEU A 77 0.91 3.17 0.70
CA LEU A 77 1.43 3.41 -0.63
C LEU A 77 0.36 3.05 -1.66
N LEU A 78 0.04 4.00 -2.53
CA LEU A 78 -0.84 3.78 -3.67
C LEU A 78 0.00 3.80 -4.96
N LEU A 79 -0.27 2.86 -5.86
CA LEU A 79 0.36 2.79 -7.16
C LEU A 79 -0.72 2.77 -8.24
N ALA A 80 -0.43 3.41 -9.38
CA ALA A 80 -1.31 3.40 -10.53
C ALA A 80 -0.48 3.35 -11.82
N SER A 81 -0.88 2.52 -12.78
CA SER A 81 -0.32 2.55 -14.12
C SER A 81 -0.76 3.82 -14.86
N GLN A 82 0.10 4.35 -15.74
CA GLN A 82 -0.18 5.57 -16.50
C GLN A 82 -1.45 5.48 -17.37
N ASP A 83 -1.78 4.28 -17.84
CA ASP A 83 -3.00 3.99 -18.63
C ASP A 83 -4.26 3.82 -17.73
N GLY A 84 -4.12 3.84 -16.41
CA GLY A 84 -5.20 3.66 -15.46
C GLY A 84 -5.77 2.22 -15.40
N ARG A 85 -5.16 1.26 -16.08
CA ARG A 85 -5.62 -0.15 -16.13
C ARG A 85 -5.38 -0.85 -14.80
N VAL A 86 -4.23 -0.62 -14.17
CA VAL A 86 -3.82 -1.31 -12.95
C VAL A 86 -3.63 -0.31 -11.82
N VAL A 87 -4.17 -0.61 -10.66
CA VAL A 87 -3.91 0.13 -9.43
C VAL A 87 -3.59 -0.82 -8.28
N ALA A 88 -2.79 -0.35 -7.33
CA ALA A 88 -2.48 -1.11 -6.12
C ALA A 88 -2.58 -0.25 -4.86
N ALA A 89 -2.98 -0.88 -3.75
CA ALA A 89 -2.92 -0.31 -2.41
C ALA A 89 -2.04 -1.20 -1.53
N VAL A 90 -1.01 -0.61 -0.93
CA VAL A 90 0.03 -1.31 -0.17
C VAL A 90 0.08 -0.77 1.26
N HIS A 91 0.06 -1.68 2.23
CA HIS A 91 0.31 -1.41 3.63
C HIS A 91 1.80 -1.66 3.93
N ALA A 92 2.59 -0.61 3.95
CA ALA A 92 4.02 -0.70 4.25
C ALA A 92 4.30 -0.25 5.69
N GLY A 93 4.01 -1.12 6.66
CA GLY A 93 4.54 -0.96 8.02
C GLY A 93 6.05 -1.28 8.03
N ARG A 94 6.76 -0.94 9.13
CA ARG A 94 8.21 -1.23 9.25
C ARG A 94 8.57 -2.66 8.86
N ARG A 95 7.83 -3.65 9.38
CA ARG A 95 8.08 -5.06 9.08
C ARG A 95 7.84 -5.38 7.61
N GLY A 96 6.70 -5.01 7.05
CA GLY A 96 6.37 -5.26 5.65
C GLY A 96 7.36 -4.58 4.69
N MET A 97 7.76 -3.33 4.96
CA MET A 97 8.78 -2.60 4.19
C MET A 97 10.11 -3.35 4.21
N LEU A 98 10.58 -3.79 5.39
CA LEU A 98 11.82 -4.55 5.51
C LEU A 98 11.70 -5.94 4.89
N ASP A 99 10.56 -6.61 4.97
CA ASP A 99 10.32 -7.92 4.38
C ASP A 99 10.04 -7.87 2.88
N GLY A 100 9.99 -6.66 2.28
CA GLY A 100 9.99 -6.45 0.84
C GLY A 100 8.60 -6.33 0.20
N VAL A 101 7.58 -5.84 0.91
CA VAL A 101 6.23 -5.65 0.36
C VAL A 101 6.22 -4.74 -0.88
N VAL A 102 7.08 -3.72 -0.92
CA VAL A 102 7.20 -2.82 -2.08
C VAL A 102 7.74 -3.59 -3.29
N ALA A 103 8.86 -4.30 -3.13
CA ALA A 103 9.45 -5.09 -4.20
C ALA A 103 8.49 -6.17 -4.71
N ALA A 104 7.87 -6.93 -3.80
CA ALA A 104 6.89 -7.96 -4.17
C ALA A 104 5.70 -7.38 -4.96
N THR A 105 5.25 -6.17 -4.62
CA THR A 105 4.18 -5.49 -5.35
C THR A 105 4.64 -5.07 -6.75
N LEU A 106 5.84 -4.51 -6.88
CA LEU A 106 6.39 -4.11 -8.18
C LEU A 106 6.64 -5.32 -9.09
N ASP A 107 7.15 -6.42 -8.54
CA ASP A 107 7.34 -7.69 -9.27
C ASP A 107 5.99 -8.24 -9.79
N GLU A 108 4.93 -8.13 -9.00
CA GLU A 108 3.60 -8.57 -9.43
C GLU A 108 3.00 -7.64 -10.49
N LEU A 109 3.26 -6.34 -10.42
CA LEU A 109 2.87 -5.37 -11.45
C LEU A 109 3.62 -5.63 -12.77
N GLU A 110 4.91 -5.93 -12.70
CA GLU A 110 5.71 -6.28 -13.89
C GLU A 110 5.21 -7.56 -14.56
N ARG A 111 4.83 -8.60 -13.79
CA ARG A 111 4.19 -9.81 -14.31
C ARG A 111 2.86 -9.53 -15.02
N ARG A 112 2.20 -8.42 -14.71
CA ARG A 112 0.99 -7.91 -15.38
C ARG A 112 1.29 -6.97 -16.56
N GLY A 113 2.58 -6.84 -16.92
CA GLY A 113 3.03 -6.00 -18.01
C GLY A 113 3.10 -4.51 -17.69
N VAL A 114 3.21 -4.13 -16.40
CA VAL A 114 3.36 -2.74 -15.96
C VAL A 114 4.73 -2.57 -15.32
N GLY A 115 5.68 -2.02 -16.06
CA GLY A 115 7.03 -1.72 -15.57
C GLY A 115 7.07 -0.50 -14.65
N ALA A 116 8.11 -0.41 -13.82
CA ALA A 116 8.27 0.64 -12.82
C ALA A 116 8.19 2.08 -13.39
N GLY A 117 8.79 2.32 -14.56
CA GLY A 117 8.73 3.63 -15.24
C GLY A 117 7.35 4.03 -15.77
N GLN A 118 6.37 3.10 -15.74
CA GLN A 118 4.98 3.35 -16.13
C GLN A 118 4.07 3.61 -14.91
N LEU A 119 4.65 3.71 -13.71
CA LEU A 119 3.90 3.85 -12.47
C LEU A 119 3.92 5.28 -11.93
N TRP A 120 2.78 5.69 -11.41
CA TRP A 120 2.63 6.78 -10.46
C TRP A 120 2.52 6.20 -9.05
N ALA A 121 3.25 6.77 -8.10
CA ALA A 121 3.21 6.37 -6.70
C ALA A 121 2.79 7.55 -5.81
N ALA A 122 1.94 7.27 -4.83
CA ALA A 122 1.57 8.22 -3.80
C ALA A 122 1.80 7.60 -2.42
N ILE A 123 2.67 8.22 -1.63
CA ILE A 123 2.90 7.90 -0.21
C ILE A 123 1.98 8.82 0.59
N GLY A 124 1.00 8.23 1.28
CA GLY A 124 0.04 8.99 2.07
C GLY A 124 0.54 9.30 3.49
N PRO A 125 -0.30 9.99 4.30
CA PRO A 125 0.04 10.34 5.68
C PRO A 125 0.36 9.12 6.54
N CYS A 126 1.43 9.22 7.33
CA CYS A 126 1.93 8.19 8.23
C CYS A 126 2.74 8.81 9.37
N ILE A 127 3.21 8.01 10.30
CA ILE A 127 4.13 8.50 11.34
C ILE A 127 5.44 9.00 10.71
N CYS A 128 5.87 10.19 11.06
CA CYS A 128 7.15 10.74 10.57
C CYS A 128 8.34 10.20 11.38
N GLY A 129 9.53 10.25 10.78
CA GLY A 129 10.77 9.80 11.40
C GLY A 129 11.15 10.55 12.69
N GLN A 130 10.63 11.76 12.89
CA GLN A 130 10.84 12.53 14.12
C GLN A 130 9.90 12.12 15.26
N CYS A 131 8.88 11.31 14.99
CA CYS A 131 7.89 10.84 15.95
C CYS A 131 7.96 9.34 16.24
N TYR A 132 8.54 8.56 15.32
CA TYR A 132 8.63 7.11 15.46
C TYR A 132 9.91 6.70 16.21
N GLU A 133 9.85 6.80 17.52
CA GLU A 133 10.92 6.34 18.42
C GLU A 133 10.97 4.81 18.45
N VAL A 134 12.18 4.26 18.41
CA VAL A 134 12.45 2.82 18.49
C VAL A 134 13.68 2.54 19.36
N PRO A 135 13.81 1.35 19.97
CA PRO A 135 15.03 0.93 20.61
C PRO A 135 16.22 0.94 19.63
N GLU A 136 17.41 1.31 20.11
CA GLU A 136 18.62 1.38 19.29
C GLU A 136 18.92 0.08 18.51
N GLN A 137 18.73 -1.07 19.17
CA GLN A 137 18.90 -2.37 18.51
C GLN A 137 17.91 -2.57 17.34
N MET A 138 16.67 -2.09 17.49
CA MET A 138 15.67 -2.15 16.41
C MET A 138 16.03 -1.23 15.26
N GLN A 139 16.53 -0.03 15.55
CA GLN A 139 17.03 0.89 14.53
C GLN A 139 18.19 0.25 13.77
N ALA A 140 19.23 -0.25 14.48
CA ALA A 140 20.39 -0.89 13.84
C ALA A 140 19.98 -2.07 12.94
N ALA A 141 19.09 -2.95 13.41
CA ALA A 141 18.58 -4.06 12.62
C ALA A 141 17.78 -3.61 11.39
N SER A 142 17.05 -2.49 11.49
CA SER A 142 16.31 -1.93 10.35
C SER A 142 17.25 -1.30 9.31
N LEU A 143 18.23 -0.53 9.77
CA LEU A 143 19.24 0.11 8.92
C LEU A 143 20.12 -0.89 8.16
N ALA A 144 20.40 -2.05 8.74
CA ALA A 144 21.12 -3.12 8.06
C ALA A 144 20.38 -3.67 6.81
N ARG A 145 19.05 -3.47 6.74
CA ARG A 145 18.20 -3.94 5.62
C ARG A 145 17.76 -2.79 4.70
N GLU A 146 17.53 -1.60 5.27
CA GLU A 146 17.12 -0.40 4.57
C GLU A 146 17.75 0.83 5.24
N SER A 147 18.90 1.27 4.73
CA SER A 147 19.66 2.39 5.33
C SER A 147 18.91 3.72 5.32
N GLU A 148 18.07 3.93 4.30
CA GLU A 148 17.35 5.19 4.11
C GLU A 148 16.19 5.39 5.10
N CYS A 149 15.82 4.36 5.86
CA CYS A 149 14.78 4.50 6.90
C CYS A 149 15.32 5.04 8.23
N GLY A 150 16.62 5.38 8.33
CA GLY A 150 17.22 5.91 9.55
C GLY A 150 16.74 7.31 9.88
N SER A 151 16.41 7.56 11.17
CA SER A 151 16.02 8.87 11.66
C SER A 151 16.45 9.10 13.10
N ARG A 152 16.38 10.35 13.54
CA ARG A 152 16.39 10.74 14.96
C ARG A 152 15.08 11.42 15.30
N THR A 153 14.54 11.07 16.45
CA THR A 153 13.33 11.74 16.92
C THR A 153 13.64 13.19 17.33
N ARG A 154 12.58 13.99 17.47
CA ARG A 154 12.71 15.37 18.00
C ARG A 154 13.27 15.43 19.44
N TRP A 155 13.29 14.30 20.13
CA TRP A 155 13.87 14.18 21.47
C TRP A 155 15.33 13.73 21.45
N GLY A 156 15.93 13.51 20.27
CA GLY A 156 17.31 13.07 20.09
C GLY A 156 17.52 11.56 20.23
N THR A 157 16.45 10.77 20.39
CA THR A 157 16.50 9.31 20.48
C THR A 157 16.52 8.62 19.10
N PRO A 158 16.89 7.33 19.01
CA PRO A 158 16.81 6.57 17.77
C PRO A 158 15.38 6.55 17.22
N GLY A 159 15.23 6.80 15.92
CA GLY A 159 13.95 6.81 15.22
C GLY A 159 14.02 6.13 13.87
N LEU A 160 12.86 5.87 13.28
CA LEU A 160 12.74 5.34 11.93
C LEU A 160 11.78 6.19 11.10
N ASP A 161 12.15 6.50 9.85
CA ASP A 161 11.29 7.05 8.81
C ASP A 161 10.98 5.94 7.78
N VAL A 162 9.90 5.21 8.02
CA VAL A 162 9.48 4.12 7.14
C VAL A 162 9.12 4.64 5.75
N ALA A 163 8.56 5.86 5.66
CA ALA A 163 8.22 6.46 4.38
C ALA A 163 9.46 6.81 3.55
N ALA A 164 10.55 7.25 4.19
CA ALA A 164 11.82 7.44 3.50
C ALA A 164 12.38 6.12 2.95
N GLY A 165 12.29 5.03 3.73
CA GLY A 165 12.65 3.69 3.26
C GLY A 165 11.80 3.24 2.06
N VAL A 166 10.47 3.41 2.12
CA VAL A 166 9.57 3.11 0.98
C VAL A 166 9.93 3.93 -0.24
N GLN A 167 10.17 5.23 -0.08
CA GLN A 167 10.57 6.12 -1.18
C GLN A 167 11.89 5.67 -1.82
N ALA A 168 12.88 5.29 -1.02
CA ALA A 168 14.16 4.78 -1.51
C ALA A 168 13.99 3.45 -2.28
N GLN A 169 13.11 2.55 -1.82
CA GLN A 169 12.82 1.30 -2.53
C GLN A 169 12.15 1.57 -3.89
N LEU A 170 11.20 2.50 -3.96
CA LEU A 170 10.58 2.91 -5.22
C LEU A 170 11.59 3.51 -6.20
N ALA A 171 12.47 4.40 -5.71
CA ALA A 171 13.50 5.03 -6.52
C ALA A 171 14.50 4.02 -7.08
N ARG A 172 14.96 3.06 -6.26
CA ARG A 172 15.85 1.97 -6.71
C ARG A 172 15.21 1.06 -7.74
N ALA A 173 13.90 0.89 -7.68
CA ALA A 173 13.14 0.12 -8.66
C ALA A 173 12.84 0.89 -9.96
N GLY A 174 13.15 2.18 -10.04
CA GLY A 174 12.92 3.01 -11.22
C GLY A 174 11.51 3.61 -11.31
N VAL A 175 10.80 3.75 -10.20
CA VAL A 175 9.54 4.52 -10.15
C VAL A 175 9.88 6.01 -10.08
N GLU A 176 9.64 6.74 -11.17
CA GLU A 176 10.07 8.15 -11.29
C GLU A 176 9.05 9.14 -10.74
N HIS A 177 7.77 8.81 -10.82
CA HIS A 177 6.69 9.69 -10.40
C HIS A 177 6.20 9.32 -8.99
N VAL A 178 6.83 9.92 -7.97
CA VAL A 178 6.48 9.71 -6.57
C VAL A 178 6.04 11.01 -5.93
N VAL A 179 4.82 11.05 -5.38
CA VAL A 179 4.34 12.14 -4.54
C VAL A 179 4.26 11.68 -3.10
N ARG A 180 4.64 12.55 -2.16
CA ARG A 180 4.51 12.30 -0.72
C ARG A 180 3.56 13.33 -0.14
N GLY A 181 2.47 12.85 0.47
CA GLY A 181 1.58 13.67 1.28
C GLY A 181 2.31 14.08 2.57
N GLY A 182 2.24 15.35 2.90
CA GLY A 182 2.80 15.92 4.13
C GLY A 182 1.92 15.66 5.34
#